data_078b783ac6974c35a57b90c79beaaf53
#
_entry.id   078b783ac6974c35a57b90c79beaaf53
#
_cell.length_a   1.000
_cell.length_b   1.000
_cell.length_c   1.000
_cell.angle_alpha   90.00
_cell.angle_beta   90.00
_cell.angle_gamma   90.00
#
_symmetry.space_group_name_H-M   'P 1'
#
loop_
_entity.id
_entity.type
_entity.pdbx_description
1 polymer ?
#
loop_
_entity_poly.entity_id
_entity_poly.type
_entity_poly.pdbx_seq_one_letter_code
_entity_poly.pdbx_strand_id
1 'polypeptide(L)'
;MKTKVDLVKGWLRKAESDLLNAKICMEAGQALDTACFHAQQAAEKYIKAYLTEHDIDFPFIHNLEKLVELCTQQDASFTGIKNLCLNLTPYAVELRYDDEFWPSIETTREAFNSAQAIRAFILERLPADYLQR
;
A
#
# COMPACT_ATOMS: atom_id res chain seq x y z
N MET A 1 -19.67 -2.56 -17.98
CA MET A 1 -19.35 -1.43 -17.07
C MET A 1 -18.91 -1.97 -15.73
N LYS A 2 -17.86 -1.38 -15.16
CA LYS A 2 -17.36 -1.80 -13.86
C LYS A 2 -18.22 -1.25 -12.73
N THR A 3 -18.56 -2.12 -11.80
CA THR A 3 -19.26 -1.74 -10.58
C THR A 3 -18.25 -1.31 -9.51
N LYS A 4 -18.75 -0.76 -8.39
CA LYS A 4 -17.89 -0.44 -7.25
C LYS A 4 -17.16 -1.70 -6.76
N VAL A 5 -17.84 -2.83 -6.69
CA VAL A 5 -17.22 -4.10 -6.28
C VAL A 5 -16.07 -4.47 -7.21
N ASP A 6 -16.26 -4.32 -8.52
CA ASP A 6 -15.21 -4.60 -9.51
C ASP A 6 -14.00 -3.70 -9.29
N LEU A 7 -14.23 -2.41 -9.00
CA LEU A 7 -13.14 -1.44 -8.78
C LEU A 7 -12.37 -1.77 -7.50
N VAL A 8 -13.07 -2.09 -6.41
CA VAL A 8 -12.41 -2.47 -5.14
C VAL A 8 -11.57 -3.73 -5.34
N LYS A 9 -12.14 -4.75 -5.97
CA LYS A 9 -11.41 -5.99 -6.26
C LYS A 9 -10.18 -5.72 -7.15
N GLY A 10 -10.31 -4.80 -8.09
CA GLY A 10 -9.19 -4.40 -8.95
C GLY A 10 -8.04 -3.81 -8.15
N TRP A 11 -8.35 -2.88 -7.24
CA TRP A 11 -7.33 -2.31 -6.35
C TRP A 11 -6.65 -3.40 -5.53
N LEU A 12 -7.45 -4.30 -4.93
CA LEU A 12 -6.91 -5.37 -4.09
C LEU A 12 -6.02 -6.33 -4.87
N ARG A 13 -6.42 -6.72 -6.08
CA ARG A 13 -5.60 -7.62 -6.91
C ARG A 13 -4.27 -6.96 -7.26
N LYS A 14 -4.27 -5.68 -7.60
CA LYS A 14 -3.03 -4.96 -7.91
C LYS A 14 -2.16 -4.80 -6.66
N ALA A 15 -2.77 -4.52 -5.52
CA ALA A 15 -2.05 -4.42 -4.25
C ALA A 15 -1.38 -5.74 -3.88
N GLU A 16 -2.12 -6.86 -4.00
CA GLU A 16 -1.56 -8.19 -3.73
C GLU A 16 -0.40 -8.53 -4.66
N SER A 17 -0.50 -8.14 -5.92
CA SER A 17 0.57 -8.35 -6.90
C SER A 17 1.82 -7.54 -6.52
N ASP A 18 1.66 -6.29 -6.14
CA ASP A 18 2.78 -5.45 -5.69
C ASP A 18 3.44 -6.04 -4.44
N LEU A 19 2.63 -6.48 -3.48
CA LEU A 19 3.16 -7.04 -2.24
C LEU A 19 3.92 -8.33 -2.50
N LEU A 20 3.41 -9.18 -3.38
CA LEU A 20 4.09 -10.41 -3.78
C LEU A 20 5.43 -10.11 -4.46
N ASN A 21 5.46 -9.10 -5.35
CA ASN A 21 6.69 -8.69 -6.00
C ASN A 21 7.76 -8.28 -4.97
N ALA A 22 7.34 -7.45 -3.99
CA ALA A 22 8.24 -7.02 -2.92
C ALA A 22 8.79 -8.21 -2.15
N LYS A 23 7.92 -9.19 -1.84
CA LYS A 23 8.30 -10.39 -1.10
C LYS A 23 9.33 -11.22 -1.88
N ILE A 24 9.07 -11.44 -3.17
CA ILE A 24 9.97 -12.25 -4.02
C ILE A 24 11.35 -11.60 -4.08
N CYS A 25 11.43 -10.29 -4.32
CA CYS A 25 12.71 -9.60 -4.41
C CYS A 25 13.44 -9.62 -3.06
N MET A 26 12.70 -9.38 -1.98
CA MET A 26 13.27 -9.39 -0.63
C MET A 26 13.86 -10.76 -0.29
N GLU A 27 13.12 -11.84 -0.56
CA GLU A 27 13.58 -13.21 -0.26
C GLU A 27 14.76 -13.61 -1.14
N ALA A 28 14.81 -13.12 -2.36
CA ALA A 28 15.95 -13.35 -3.26
C ALA A 28 17.15 -12.48 -2.91
N GLY A 29 16.98 -11.45 -2.09
CA GLY A 29 18.04 -10.51 -1.77
C GLY A 29 18.48 -9.67 -2.96
N GLN A 30 17.57 -9.43 -3.91
CA GLN A 30 17.87 -8.70 -5.14
C GLN A 30 16.80 -7.66 -5.43
N ALA A 31 17.17 -6.62 -6.19
CA ALA A 31 16.26 -5.56 -6.59
C ALA A 31 15.54 -4.96 -5.37
N LEU A 32 16.28 -4.72 -4.30
CA LEU A 32 15.70 -4.25 -3.02
C LEU A 32 15.13 -2.84 -3.13
N ASP A 33 15.67 -2.02 -4.02
CA ASP A 33 15.11 -0.69 -4.30
C ASP A 33 13.69 -0.80 -4.87
N THR A 34 13.48 -1.67 -5.84
CA THR A 34 12.15 -1.88 -6.40
C THR A 34 11.22 -2.61 -5.43
N ALA A 35 11.76 -3.46 -4.56
CA ALA A 35 10.97 -4.09 -3.50
C ALA A 35 10.36 -3.02 -2.58
N CYS A 36 11.13 -2.02 -2.18
CA CYS A 36 10.63 -0.90 -1.38
C CYS A 36 9.55 -0.12 -2.14
N PHE A 37 9.76 0.13 -3.43
CA PHE A 37 8.77 0.79 -4.28
C PHE A 37 7.46 -0.01 -4.32
N HIS A 38 7.54 -1.32 -4.56
CA HIS A 38 6.35 -2.16 -4.64
C HIS A 38 5.63 -2.29 -3.30
N ALA A 39 6.37 -2.26 -2.17
CA ALA A 39 5.74 -2.22 -0.85
C ALA A 39 4.90 -0.96 -0.68
N GLN A 40 5.44 0.19 -1.09
CA GLN A 40 4.69 1.45 -1.06
C GLN A 40 3.47 1.39 -1.97
N GLN A 41 3.63 0.87 -3.20
CA GLN A 41 2.53 0.75 -4.14
C GLN A 41 1.43 -0.16 -3.61
N ALA A 42 1.79 -1.26 -2.95
CA ALA A 42 0.82 -2.14 -2.33
C ALA A 42 -0.01 -1.38 -1.28
N ALA A 43 0.66 -0.69 -0.37
CA ALA A 43 0.00 0.09 0.67
C ALA A 43 -0.96 1.12 0.08
N GLU A 44 -0.50 1.86 -0.92
CA GLU A 44 -1.31 2.86 -1.60
C GLU A 44 -2.59 2.25 -2.17
N LYS A 45 -2.47 1.11 -2.82
CA LYS A 45 -3.61 0.45 -3.47
C LYS A 45 -4.58 -0.16 -2.46
N TYR A 46 -4.09 -0.69 -1.34
CA TYR A 46 -4.99 -1.13 -0.26
C TYR A 46 -5.80 0.05 0.29
N ILE A 47 -5.16 1.18 0.50
CA ILE A 47 -5.85 2.37 1.00
C ILE A 47 -6.88 2.86 -0.02
N LYS A 48 -6.52 2.86 -1.30
CA LYS A 48 -7.45 3.25 -2.37
C LYS A 48 -8.64 2.30 -2.48
N ALA A 49 -8.44 1.00 -2.20
CA ALA A 49 -9.54 0.04 -2.13
C ALA A 49 -10.55 0.46 -1.05
N TYR A 50 -10.07 0.84 0.12
CA TYR A 50 -10.93 1.30 1.20
C TYR A 50 -11.69 2.57 0.81
N LEU A 51 -10.99 3.55 0.23
CA LEU A 51 -11.62 4.81 -0.20
C LEU A 51 -12.70 4.54 -1.25
N THR A 52 -12.43 3.66 -2.19
CA THR A 52 -13.38 3.28 -3.24
C THR A 52 -14.61 2.60 -2.64
N GLU A 53 -14.41 1.71 -1.66
CA GLU A 53 -15.51 1.02 -0.98
C GLU A 53 -16.47 2.01 -0.30
N HIS A 54 -15.93 3.09 0.25
CA HIS A 54 -16.72 4.09 1.00
C HIS A 54 -17.11 5.28 0.14
N ASP A 55 -16.94 5.21 -1.18
CA ASP A 55 -17.31 6.27 -2.14
C ASP A 55 -16.63 7.60 -1.84
N ILE A 56 -15.39 7.55 -1.37
CA ILE A 56 -14.58 8.72 -1.07
C ILE A 56 -13.68 9.00 -2.26
N ASP A 57 -13.84 10.16 -2.90
CA ASP A 57 -12.98 10.58 -4.00
C ASP A 57 -11.60 10.92 -3.47
N PHE A 58 -10.57 10.60 -4.26
CA PHE A 58 -9.19 10.90 -3.91
C PHE A 58 -8.42 11.38 -5.15
N PRO A 59 -7.43 12.27 -4.95
CA PRO A 59 -6.60 12.75 -6.06
C PRO A 59 -5.58 11.71 -6.50
N PHE A 60 -5.02 11.90 -7.70
CA PHE A 60 -3.91 11.07 -8.21
C PHE A 60 -2.63 11.50 -7.52
N ILE A 61 -2.40 10.98 -6.32
CA ILE A 61 -1.20 11.27 -5.52
C ILE A 61 -0.64 9.96 -4.96
N HIS A 62 0.66 10.01 -4.63
CA HIS A 62 1.36 8.87 -4.02
C HIS A 62 1.66 9.11 -2.53
N ASN A 63 1.21 10.22 -1.99
CA ASN A 63 1.41 10.57 -0.59
C ASN A 63 0.40 9.82 0.27
N LEU A 64 0.87 8.80 0.99
CA LEU A 64 0.00 7.93 1.78
C LEU A 64 -0.66 8.67 2.94
N GLU A 65 0.03 9.63 3.56
CA GLU A 65 -0.52 10.38 4.69
C GLU A 65 -1.77 11.16 4.28
N LYS A 66 -1.76 11.74 3.09
CA LYS A 66 -2.93 12.47 2.58
C LYS A 66 -4.09 11.52 2.30
N LEU A 67 -3.81 10.33 1.76
CA LEU A 67 -4.84 9.33 1.54
C LEU A 67 -5.41 8.84 2.87
N VAL A 68 -4.56 8.64 3.87
CA VAL A 68 -4.99 8.23 5.22
C VAL A 68 -5.84 9.31 5.89
N GLU A 69 -5.52 10.58 5.67
CA GLU A 69 -6.35 11.67 6.19
C GLU A 69 -7.79 11.58 5.69
N LEU A 70 -7.96 11.24 4.41
CA LEU A 70 -9.29 11.02 3.85
C LEU A 70 -9.99 9.83 4.53
N CYS A 71 -9.27 8.75 4.76
CA CYS A 71 -9.80 7.59 5.46
C CYS A 71 -10.18 7.93 6.90
N THR A 72 -9.40 8.77 7.57
CA THR A 72 -9.61 9.14 8.97
C THR A 72 -10.95 9.86 9.16
N GLN A 73 -11.40 10.59 8.15
CA GLN A 73 -12.71 11.25 8.19
C GLN A 73 -13.85 10.23 8.24
N GLN A 74 -13.64 9.06 7.64
CA GLN A 74 -14.61 7.96 7.63
C GLN A 74 -14.48 7.09 8.89
N ASP A 75 -13.24 6.86 9.34
CA ASP A 75 -12.92 5.97 10.45
C ASP A 75 -11.68 6.50 11.16
N ALA A 76 -11.87 7.06 12.37
CA ALA A 76 -10.80 7.68 13.14
C ALA A 76 -9.68 6.71 13.51
N SER A 77 -9.92 5.39 13.50
CA SER A 77 -8.87 4.40 13.81
C SER A 77 -7.71 4.42 12.81
N PHE A 78 -7.89 5.03 11.63
CA PHE A 78 -6.82 5.15 10.64
C PHE A 78 -5.63 5.96 11.15
N THR A 79 -5.79 6.79 12.17
CA THR A 79 -4.63 7.46 12.78
C THR A 79 -3.59 6.47 13.26
N GLY A 80 -3.99 5.24 13.57
CA GLY A 80 -3.10 4.18 14.05
C GLY A 80 -2.10 3.68 13.02
N ILE A 81 -2.33 3.91 11.72
CA ILE A 81 -1.39 3.45 10.67
C ILE A 81 -0.57 4.58 10.07
N LYS A 82 -0.71 5.80 10.58
CA LYS A 82 -0.04 6.96 10.00
C LYS A 82 1.48 6.80 9.96
N ASN A 83 2.08 6.28 11.03
CA ASN A 83 3.53 6.08 11.09
C ASN A 83 4.01 5.02 10.10
N LEU A 84 3.20 3.99 9.85
CA LEU A 84 3.51 2.98 8.83
C LEU A 84 3.57 3.64 7.45
N CYS A 85 2.65 4.54 7.19
CA CYS A 85 2.59 5.26 5.92
C CYS A 85 3.80 6.19 5.74
N LEU A 86 4.22 6.88 6.81
CA LEU A 86 5.41 7.73 6.77
C LEU A 86 6.66 6.96 6.37
N ASN A 87 6.77 5.71 6.80
CA ASN A 87 7.90 4.86 6.45
C ASN A 87 7.95 4.50 4.96
N LEU A 88 6.83 4.56 4.27
CA LEU A 88 6.72 4.10 2.88
C LEU A 88 6.69 5.23 1.85
N THR A 89 6.14 6.39 2.19
CA THR A 89 5.92 7.47 1.23
C THR A 89 7.16 7.84 0.40
N PRO A 90 8.38 7.92 0.97
CA PRO A 90 9.56 8.28 0.18
C PRO A 90 9.85 7.36 -0.99
N TYR A 91 9.43 6.10 -0.93
CA TYR A 91 9.73 5.12 -1.98
C TYR A 91 8.90 5.29 -3.25
N ALA A 92 7.85 6.09 -3.21
CA ALA A 92 6.96 6.28 -4.35
C ALA A 92 7.61 7.07 -5.48
N VAL A 93 8.25 8.19 -5.14
CA VAL A 93 8.81 9.13 -6.13
C VAL A 93 10.25 9.48 -5.78
N GLU A 94 10.48 9.97 -4.56
CA GLU A 94 11.72 10.58 -4.14
C GLU A 94 12.92 9.64 -4.28
N LEU A 95 12.83 8.45 -3.72
CA LEU A 95 13.93 7.49 -3.73
C LEU A 95 13.91 6.57 -4.95
N ARG A 96 12.78 6.41 -5.61
CA ARG A 96 12.67 5.55 -6.78
C ARG A 96 13.59 6.00 -7.92
N TYR A 97 13.77 7.31 -8.08
CA TYR A 97 14.57 7.87 -9.17
C TYR A 97 15.96 8.30 -8.72
N ASP A 98 16.34 8.00 -7.47
CA ASP A 98 17.66 8.28 -6.95
C ASP A 98 18.58 7.11 -7.27
N ASP A 99 19.56 7.33 -8.15
CA ASP A 99 20.49 6.28 -8.60
C ASP A 99 21.47 5.85 -7.50
N GLU A 100 21.49 6.55 -6.37
CA GLU A 100 22.29 6.19 -5.21
C GLU A 100 21.49 5.47 -4.13
N PHE A 101 20.18 5.26 -4.35
CA PHE A 101 19.33 4.56 -3.39
C PHE A 101 19.44 3.04 -3.55
N TRP A 102 20.18 2.42 -2.65
CA TRP A 102 20.32 0.95 -2.60
C TRP A 102 20.10 0.51 -1.17
N PRO A 103 18.84 0.21 -0.82
CA PRO A 103 18.51 -0.12 0.57
C PRO A 103 19.10 -1.45 1.01
N SER A 104 19.36 -1.56 2.32
CA SER A 104 19.75 -2.82 2.93
C SER A 104 18.57 -3.79 2.97
N ILE A 105 18.85 -5.06 3.25
CA ILE A 105 17.79 -6.04 3.46
C ILE A 105 16.93 -5.67 4.67
N GLU A 106 17.51 -5.07 5.71
CA GLU A 106 16.79 -4.64 6.89
C GLU A 106 15.80 -3.52 6.57
N THR A 107 16.23 -2.53 5.80
CA THR A 107 15.36 -1.44 5.36
C THR A 107 14.21 -1.97 4.50
N THR A 108 14.53 -2.89 3.59
CA THR A 108 13.52 -3.52 2.73
C THR A 108 12.51 -4.31 3.55
N ARG A 109 12.98 -5.06 4.55
CA ARG A 109 12.10 -5.82 5.43
C ARG A 109 11.17 -4.92 6.21
N GLU A 110 11.65 -3.77 6.68
CA GLU A 110 10.81 -2.78 7.37
C GLU A 110 9.71 -2.26 6.43
N ALA A 111 10.07 -1.95 5.20
CA ALA A 111 9.10 -1.48 4.20
C ALA A 111 8.04 -2.56 3.94
N PHE A 112 8.48 -3.80 3.73
CA PHE A 112 7.57 -4.91 3.48
C PHE A 112 6.63 -5.14 4.68
N ASN A 113 7.18 -5.13 5.89
CA ASN A 113 6.38 -5.34 7.12
C ASN A 113 5.36 -4.22 7.31
N SER A 114 5.74 -2.97 7.01
CA SER A 114 4.80 -1.84 7.06
C SER A 114 3.65 -2.03 6.08
N ALA A 115 3.96 -2.45 4.86
CA ALA A 115 2.93 -2.71 3.85
C ALA A 115 2.00 -3.86 4.26
N GLN A 116 2.56 -4.93 4.85
CA GLN A 116 1.75 -6.04 5.35
C GLN A 116 0.84 -5.62 6.49
N ALA A 117 1.32 -4.78 7.39
CA ALA A 117 0.50 -4.27 8.49
C ALA A 117 -0.65 -3.40 7.96
N ILE A 118 -0.39 -2.58 6.94
CA ILE A 118 -1.42 -1.78 6.29
C ILE A 118 -2.45 -2.69 5.61
N ARG A 119 -1.99 -3.73 4.91
CA ARG A 119 -2.87 -4.73 4.31
C ARG A 119 -3.83 -5.32 5.34
N ALA A 120 -3.29 -5.81 6.45
CA ALA A 120 -4.11 -6.43 7.50
C ALA A 120 -5.14 -5.43 8.05
N PHE A 121 -4.71 -4.20 8.30
CA PHE A 121 -5.58 -3.14 8.80
C PHE A 121 -6.74 -2.86 7.84
N ILE A 122 -6.45 -2.75 6.55
CA ILE A 122 -7.46 -2.47 5.53
C ILE A 122 -8.43 -3.64 5.38
N LEU A 123 -7.90 -4.87 5.30
CA LEU A 123 -8.75 -6.05 5.09
C LEU A 123 -9.73 -6.28 6.23
N GLU A 124 -9.37 -5.92 7.45
CA GLU A 124 -10.28 -5.97 8.60
C GLU A 124 -11.48 -5.03 8.44
N ARG A 125 -11.35 -4.01 7.59
CA ARG A 125 -12.34 -2.95 7.40
C ARG A 125 -13.06 -3.03 6.06
N LEU A 126 -12.83 -4.10 5.32
CA LEU A 126 -13.51 -4.38 4.05
C LEU A 126 -14.35 -5.65 4.20
N PRO A 127 -15.40 -5.80 3.37
CA PRO A 127 -16.13 -7.07 3.32
C PRO A 127 -15.19 -8.25 3.08
N ALA A 128 -15.34 -9.31 3.89
CA ALA A 128 -14.43 -10.45 3.90
C ALA A 128 -14.37 -11.18 2.55
N ASP A 129 -15.45 -11.14 1.76
CA ASP A 129 -15.51 -11.87 0.50
C ASP A 129 -14.75 -11.21 -0.66
N TYR A 130 -14.24 -10.00 -0.49
CA TYR A 130 -13.50 -9.33 -1.56
C TYR A 130 -12.21 -10.08 -1.94
N LEU A 131 -11.56 -10.77 -1.02
CA LEU A 131 -10.37 -11.59 -1.31
C LEU A 131 -10.66 -13.08 -1.32
N GLN A 132 -11.92 -13.46 -1.38
CA GLN A 132 -12.29 -14.85 -1.46
C GLN A 132 -11.78 -15.47 -2.77
N ARG A 133 -11.19 -16.66 -2.68
CA ARG A 133 -10.58 -17.36 -3.80
C ARG A 133 -11.37 -18.56 -4.21
#